data_f93ccbf8ad245eac9fbf7b2f9e18c149
#
_entry.id   f93ccbf8ad245eac9fbf7b2f9e18c149
#
_cell.length_a   1.000
_cell.length_b   1.000
_cell.length_c   1.000
_cell.angle_alpha   90.00
_cell.angle_beta   90.00
_cell.angle_gamma   90.00
#
_symmetry.space_group_name_H-M   'P 1'
#
loop_
_entity.id
_entity.type
_entity.pdbx_description
1 polymer ?
#
loop_
_entity_poly.entity_id
_entity_poly.type
_entity_poly.pdbx_seq_one_letter_code
_entity_poly.pdbx_strand_id
1 'polypeptide(L)'
;MIGHDDAWRAWRSAMAGGRMHHGWILSGREGLGKASFARAAAAELVAEPGVPQPAFEMHPDLYVLRPLPANDDEVKKRDDGKPYVTKRNISVDQIREIGRRLNTRPTLGARRAVIVDCGDQLEKGAVNALLKMLEEPPQGTFFLLVVHVLGRLLPTVRSRCQILRFHPLSDADVMRVLDAEMPQLDNETRAAALAVAGGSPGAALTFAEQGLGKLQAIYSALLGDRDGDLALRGALAGAIGARPDRERQMAAIEAARMTVVRALGQADDHARLRLVEAHAGLVSLAAVAPTYNFDSGLLMTQIGSLLASAAPTREGAR
;
A
#
# COMPACT_ATOMS: atom_id res chain seq x y z
N MET A 1 -13.91 -4.58 -9.16
CA MET A 1 -12.50 -4.17 -9.05
C MET A 1 -12.05 -3.70 -10.42
N ILE A 2 -11.30 -2.61 -10.51
CA ILE A 2 -10.85 -1.99 -11.76
C ILE A 2 -9.38 -2.39 -11.98
N GLY A 3 -9.03 -2.76 -13.22
CA GLY A 3 -7.69 -3.19 -13.60
C GLY A 3 -7.32 -4.59 -13.11
N HIS A 4 -6.05 -4.99 -13.34
CA HIS A 4 -5.49 -6.30 -12.98
C HIS A 4 -6.18 -7.50 -13.65
N ASP A 5 -6.65 -7.33 -14.89
CA ASP A 5 -7.35 -8.39 -15.64
C ASP A 5 -6.48 -9.64 -15.83
N ASP A 6 -5.14 -9.46 -15.95
CA ASP A 6 -4.19 -10.56 -16.05
C ASP A 6 -4.15 -11.40 -14.76
N ALA A 7 -4.18 -10.74 -13.59
CA ALA A 7 -4.22 -11.43 -12.31
C ALA A 7 -5.54 -12.19 -12.13
N TRP A 8 -6.67 -11.59 -12.56
CA TRP A 8 -7.96 -12.25 -12.55
C TRP A 8 -8.02 -13.45 -13.50
N ARG A 9 -7.50 -13.31 -14.71
CA ARG A 9 -7.43 -14.44 -15.66
C ARG A 9 -6.60 -15.59 -15.10
N ALA A 10 -5.42 -15.29 -14.56
CA ALA A 10 -4.54 -16.30 -13.96
C ALA A 10 -5.21 -17.01 -12.77
N TRP A 11 -5.87 -16.24 -11.88
CA TRP A 11 -6.60 -16.76 -10.73
C TRP A 11 -7.73 -17.70 -11.15
N ARG A 12 -8.61 -17.25 -12.05
CA ARG A 12 -9.77 -18.04 -12.52
C ARG A 12 -9.35 -19.24 -13.34
N SER A 13 -8.30 -19.14 -14.15
CA SER A 13 -7.72 -20.28 -14.86
C SER A 13 -7.21 -21.35 -13.89
N ALA A 14 -6.56 -20.94 -12.80
CA ALA A 14 -6.12 -21.88 -11.76
C ALA A 14 -7.30 -22.55 -11.05
N MET A 15 -8.36 -21.80 -10.74
CA MET A 15 -9.59 -22.36 -10.14
C MET A 15 -10.26 -23.38 -11.04
N ALA A 16 -10.34 -23.11 -12.35
CA ALA A 16 -10.97 -24.00 -13.33
C ALA A 16 -10.13 -25.26 -13.61
N GLY A 17 -8.80 -25.20 -13.40
CA GLY A 17 -7.87 -26.28 -13.75
C GLY A 17 -7.87 -27.51 -12.83
N GLY A 18 -8.72 -27.56 -11.80
CA GLY A 18 -8.90 -28.72 -10.92
C GLY A 18 -7.75 -28.98 -9.93
N ARG A 19 -6.59 -28.33 -10.07
CA ARG A 19 -5.43 -28.40 -9.16
C ARG A 19 -4.95 -26.99 -8.78
N MET A 20 -5.84 -26.23 -8.12
CA MET A 20 -5.46 -24.92 -7.62
C MET A 20 -4.41 -25.03 -6.54
N HIS A 21 -3.34 -24.27 -6.65
CA HIS A 21 -2.30 -24.22 -5.64
C HIS A 21 -2.86 -23.60 -4.35
N HIS A 22 -2.50 -24.16 -3.19
CA HIS A 22 -3.01 -23.71 -1.88
C HIS A 22 -2.38 -22.40 -1.38
N GLY A 23 -1.20 -22.01 -1.85
CA GLY A 23 -0.51 -20.79 -1.44
C GLY A 23 -0.35 -19.81 -2.61
N TRP A 24 -0.75 -18.55 -2.40
CA TRP A 24 -0.66 -17.46 -3.38
C TRP A 24 -0.01 -16.23 -2.77
N ILE A 25 0.93 -15.62 -3.48
CA ILE A 25 1.53 -14.34 -3.15
C ILE A 25 1.01 -13.29 -4.13
N LEU A 26 0.35 -12.27 -3.62
CA LEU A 26 -0.10 -11.10 -4.36
C LEU A 26 0.96 -10.02 -4.21
N SER A 27 1.86 -9.91 -5.17
CA SER A 27 3.07 -9.07 -5.08
C SER A 27 2.96 -7.79 -5.90
N GLY A 28 3.31 -6.67 -5.32
CA GLY A 28 3.36 -5.35 -5.97
C GLY A 28 3.36 -4.22 -4.95
N ARG A 29 3.64 -2.99 -5.39
CA ARG A 29 3.67 -1.81 -4.52
C ARG A 29 2.39 -1.68 -3.70
N GLU A 30 2.48 -0.98 -2.58
CA GLU A 30 1.32 -0.61 -1.76
C GLU A 30 0.30 0.21 -2.57
N GLY A 31 -0.98 0.13 -2.21
CA GLY A 31 -2.05 0.89 -2.85
C GLY A 31 -2.51 0.39 -4.23
N LEU A 32 -1.95 -0.71 -4.77
CA LEU A 32 -2.37 -1.31 -6.04
C LEU A 32 -3.66 -2.16 -5.96
N GLY A 33 -4.38 -2.17 -4.85
CA GLY A 33 -5.62 -2.92 -4.70
C GLY A 33 -5.45 -4.42 -4.44
N LYS A 34 -4.25 -4.89 -4.04
CA LYS A 34 -3.97 -6.31 -3.75
C LYS A 34 -4.87 -6.90 -2.66
N ALA A 35 -5.10 -6.14 -1.58
CA ALA A 35 -5.98 -6.57 -0.49
C ALA A 35 -7.44 -6.69 -0.95
N SER A 36 -7.92 -5.76 -1.76
CA SER A 36 -9.25 -5.82 -2.38
C SER A 36 -9.39 -7.01 -3.32
N PHE A 37 -8.34 -7.29 -4.12
CA PHE A 37 -8.28 -8.49 -4.94
C PHE A 37 -8.32 -9.75 -4.07
N ALA A 38 -7.51 -9.84 -3.01
CA ALA A 38 -7.48 -10.99 -2.10
C ALA A 38 -8.87 -11.28 -1.52
N ARG A 39 -9.60 -10.24 -1.09
CA ARG A 39 -10.97 -10.37 -0.55
C ARG A 39 -11.95 -10.88 -1.60
N ALA A 40 -11.95 -10.29 -2.79
CA ALA A 40 -12.84 -10.71 -3.88
C ALA A 40 -12.51 -12.12 -4.39
N ALA A 41 -11.22 -12.43 -4.54
CA ALA A 41 -10.74 -13.74 -4.96
C ALA A 41 -11.04 -14.83 -3.92
N ALA A 42 -10.89 -14.52 -2.63
CA ALA A 42 -11.24 -15.44 -1.55
C ALA A 42 -12.76 -15.69 -1.48
N ALA A 43 -13.58 -14.64 -1.66
CA ALA A 43 -15.03 -14.80 -1.73
C ALA A 43 -15.47 -15.67 -2.92
N GLU A 44 -14.87 -15.45 -4.12
CA GLU A 44 -15.13 -16.29 -5.30
C GLU A 44 -14.69 -17.74 -5.07
N LEU A 45 -13.57 -17.96 -4.36
CA LEU A 45 -13.02 -19.28 -4.07
C LEU A 45 -13.91 -20.14 -3.17
N VAL A 46 -14.49 -19.52 -2.12
CA VAL A 46 -15.31 -20.26 -1.13
C VAL A 46 -16.77 -20.39 -1.52
N ALA A 47 -17.20 -19.64 -2.55
CA ALA A 47 -18.58 -19.69 -3.02
C ALA A 47 -18.93 -21.08 -3.56
N GLU A 48 -20.04 -21.64 -3.07
CA GLU A 48 -20.61 -22.91 -3.50
C GLU A 48 -21.95 -22.68 -4.18
N PRO A 49 -22.20 -23.31 -5.34
CA PRO A 49 -23.51 -23.22 -6.02
C PRO A 49 -24.64 -23.65 -5.09
N GLY A 50 -25.68 -22.82 -5.01
CA GLY A 50 -26.88 -23.12 -4.21
C GLY A 50 -26.73 -22.88 -2.70
N VAL A 51 -25.57 -22.46 -2.21
CA VAL A 51 -25.34 -22.12 -0.80
C VAL A 51 -25.32 -20.59 -0.64
N PRO A 52 -26.26 -19.99 0.14
CA PRO A 52 -26.21 -18.57 0.41
C PRO A 52 -24.89 -18.18 1.09
N GLN A 53 -24.21 -17.17 0.55
CA GLN A 53 -22.94 -16.70 1.09
C GLN A 53 -23.20 -15.45 1.95
N PRO A 54 -22.75 -15.42 3.23
CA PRO A 54 -22.81 -14.24 4.05
C PRO A 54 -21.85 -13.15 3.54
N ALA A 55 -22.02 -11.92 4.05
CA ALA A 55 -21.06 -10.86 3.80
C ALA A 55 -19.63 -11.30 4.20
N PHE A 56 -18.63 -10.77 3.53
CA PHE A 56 -17.21 -11.18 3.70
C PHE A 56 -16.79 -11.19 5.18
N GLU A 57 -17.17 -10.15 5.93
CA GLU A 57 -16.80 -9.97 7.34
C GLU A 57 -17.46 -11.00 8.28
N MET A 58 -18.58 -11.56 7.86
CA MET A 58 -19.36 -12.53 8.64
C MET A 58 -19.16 -13.98 8.16
N HIS A 59 -18.32 -14.17 7.13
CA HIS A 59 -18.15 -15.47 6.51
C HIS A 59 -17.27 -16.40 7.37
N PRO A 60 -17.77 -17.59 7.81
CA PRO A 60 -17.06 -18.46 8.74
C PRO A 60 -15.77 -19.07 8.17
N ASP A 61 -15.66 -19.16 6.84
CA ASP A 61 -14.52 -19.76 6.15
C ASP A 61 -13.57 -18.74 5.51
N LEU A 62 -13.72 -17.44 5.83
CA LEU A 62 -12.83 -16.37 5.40
C LEU A 62 -12.14 -15.75 6.62
N TYR A 63 -10.81 -15.77 6.61
CA TYR A 63 -9.98 -15.24 7.69
C TYR A 63 -9.04 -14.18 7.16
N VAL A 64 -8.94 -13.05 7.86
CA VAL A 64 -7.99 -11.99 7.54
C VAL A 64 -7.07 -11.79 8.73
N LEU A 65 -5.78 -11.97 8.50
CA LEU A 65 -4.72 -11.70 9.46
C LEU A 65 -4.08 -10.35 9.12
N ARG A 66 -4.16 -9.41 10.07
CA ARG A 66 -3.56 -8.08 10.03
C ARG A 66 -2.86 -7.79 11.34
N PRO A 67 -1.92 -6.84 11.39
CA PRO A 67 -1.44 -6.34 12.66
C PRO A 67 -2.60 -5.90 13.55
N LEU A 68 -2.60 -6.37 14.79
CA LEU A 68 -3.64 -6.04 15.77
C LEU A 68 -3.47 -4.58 16.25
N PRO A 69 -4.54 -3.95 16.83
CA PRO A 69 -4.40 -2.70 17.56
C PRO A 69 -3.26 -2.75 18.58
N ALA A 70 -2.57 -1.62 18.77
CA ALA A 70 -1.34 -1.58 19.56
C ALA A 70 -1.58 -1.92 21.04
N ASN A 71 -2.72 -1.50 21.59
CA ASN A 71 -3.14 -1.69 22.99
C ASN A 71 -4.68 -1.65 23.10
N ASP A 72 -5.21 -1.83 24.31
CA ASP A 72 -6.66 -1.88 24.57
C ASP A 72 -7.39 -0.58 24.25
N ASP A 73 -6.75 0.57 24.38
CA ASP A 73 -7.36 1.85 23.99
C ASP A 73 -7.51 1.97 22.48
N GLU A 74 -6.56 1.44 21.73
CA GLU A 74 -6.64 1.37 20.27
C GLU A 74 -7.68 0.33 19.80
N VAL A 75 -7.94 -0.73 20.58
CA VAL A 75 -9.06 -1.64 20.34
C VAL A 75 -10.39 -0.91 20.47
N LYS A 76 -10.58 -0.11 21.54
CA LYS A 76 -11.80 0.70 21.73
C LYS A 76 -12.01 1.70 20.58
N LYS A 77 -10.94 2.40 20.16
CA LYS A 77 -11.02 3.32 19.02
C LYS A 77 -11.47 2.61 17.74
N ARG A 78 -10.90 1.44 17.44
CA ARG A 78 -11.32 0.62 16.29
C ARG A 78 -12.81 0.28 16.37
N ASP A 79 -13.27 -0.19 17.53
CA ASP A 79 -14.65 -0.62 17.75
C ASP A 79 -15.64 0.57 17.69
N ASP A 80 -15.16 1.77 18.04
CA ASP A 80 -15.87 3.05 17.87
C ASP A 80 -15.80 3.61 16.43
N GLY A 81 -15.13 2.93 15.50
CA GLY A 81 -14.91 3.42 14.12
C GLY A 81 -13.98 4.63 14.02
N LYS A 82 -13.15 4.89 15.03
CA LYS A 82 -12.18 5.98 15.07
C LYS A 82 -10.82 5.53 14.51
N PRO A 83 -10.00 6.45 14.00
CA PRO A 83 -8.60 6.14 13.64
C PRO A 83 -7.85 5.55 14.84
N TYR A 84 -7.15 4.45 14.60
CA TYR A 84 -6.42 3.72 15.63
C TYR A 84 -5.03 3.29 15.16
N VAL A 85 -4.12 3.08 16.11
CA VAL A 85 -2.75 2.64 15.84
C VAL A 85 -2.67 1.13 15.96
N THR A 86 -2.01 0.47 14.99
CA THR A 86 -1.78 -0.97 14.99
C THR A 86 -0.36 -1.31 15.48
N LYS A 87 -0.18 -2.55 15.93
CA LYS A 87 1.14 -3.16 16.09
C LYS A 87 1.87 -3.14 14.74
N ARG A 88 3.18 -3.22 14.79
CA ARG A 88 4.00 -3.18 13.57
C ARG A 88 3.90 -4.46 12.74
N ASN A 89 3.72 -5.59 13.41
CA ASN A 89 3.82 -6.91 12.80
C ASN A 89 2.64 -7.79 13.16
N ILE A 90 2.39 -8.80 12.32
CA ILE A 90 1.52 -9.93 12.62
C ILE A 90 2.30 -10.91 13.49
N SER A 91 1.79 -11.21 14.69
CA SER A 91 2.47 -12.02 15.69
C SER A 91 2.36 -13.53 15.41
N VAL A 92 3.25 -14.30 16.03
CA VAL A 92 3.20 -15.77 15.97
C VAL A 92 1.92 -16.33 16.57
N ASP A 93 1.37 -15.68 17.59
CA ASP A 93 0.16 -16.14 18.26
C ASP A 93 -1.09 -16.02 17.38
N GLN A 94 -1.16 -14.97 16.52
CA GLN A 94 -2.21 -14.86 15.51
C GLN A 94 -2.15 -16.02 14.50
N ILE A 95 -0.96 -16.40 14.05
CA ILE A 95 -0.77 -17.53 13.13
C ILE A 95 -1.12 -18.86 13.81
N ARG A 96 -0.73 -19.05 15.08
CA ARG A 96 -1.08 -20.25 15.84
C ARG A 96 -2.59 -20.36 16.11
N GLU A 97 -3.23 -19.23 16.39
CA GLU A 97 -4.68 -19.21 16.62
C GLU A 97 -5.43 -19.59 15.35
N ILE A 98 -5.04 -19.04 14.20
CA ILE A 98 -5.67 -19.46 12.94
C ILE A 98 -5.37 -20.93 12.66
N GLY A 99 -4.16 -21.42 12.90
CA GLY A 99 -3.81 -22.85 12.75
C GLY A 99 -4.72 -23.77 13.56
N ARG A 100 -5.07 -23.40 14.79
CA ARG A 100 -6.04 -24.17 15.62
C ARG A 100 -7.42 -24.23 14.99
N ARG A 101 -7.92 -23.10 14.45
CA ARG A 101 -9.23 -23.05 13.75
C ARG A 101 -9.23 -23.88 12.47
N LEU A 102 -8.08 -23.96 11.80
CA LEU A 102 -7.95 -24.70 10.55
C LEU A 102 -7.93 -26.23 10.74
N ASN A 103 -7.84 -26.75 11.97
CA ASN A 103 -7.93 -28.18 12.25
C ASN A 103 -9.34 -28.78 12.05
N THR A 104 -10.36 -27.92 11.93
CA THR A 104 -11.73 -28.33 11.56
C THR A 104 -11.91 -28.27 10.04
N ARG A 105 -12.99 -28.87 9.53
CA ARG A 105 -13.37 -28.70 8.13
C ARG A 105 -13.99 -27.32 7.87
N PRO A 106 -13.96 -26.82 6.60
CA PRO A 106 -14.75 -25.65 6.23
C PRO A 106 -16.22 -25.81 6.60
N THR A 107 -16.89 -24.70 6.90
CA THR A 107 -18.26 -24.69 7.47
C THR A 107 -19.33 -24.69 6.41
N LEU A 108 -19.22 -23.82 5.39
CA LEU A 108 -20.27 -23.62 4.38
C LEU A 108 -20.01 -24.36 3.07
N GLY A 109 -18.82 -24.88 2.85
CA GLY A 109 -18.46 -25.53 1.60
C GLY A 109 -17.24 -26.41 1.74
N ALA A 110 -16.58 -26.69 0.60
CA ALA A 110 -15.37 -27.50 0.56
C ALA A 110 -14.09 -26.70 0.74
N ARG A 111 -14.14 -25.37 0.74
CA ARG A 111 -12.99 -24.47 0.69
C ARG A 111 -13.08 -23.37 1.75
N ARG A 112 -11.92 -22.92 2.20
CA ARG A 112 -11.74 -21.74 3.04
C ARG A 112 -10.49 -20.98 2.64
N ALA A 113 -10.45 -19.69 2.96
CA ALA A 113 -9.31 -18.85 2.62
C ALA A 113 -8.78 -18.09 3.82
N VAL A 114 -7.45 -17.98 3.91
CA VAL A 114 -6.72 -17.17 4.88
C VAL A 114 -5.97 -16.09 4.12
N ILE A 115 -6.33 -14.84 4.34
CA ILE A 115 -5.64 -13.68 3.79
C ILE A 115 -4.66 -13.17 4.84
N VAL A 116 -3.39 -13.07 4.49
CA VAL A 116 -2.34 -12.47 5.32
C VAL A 116 -2.01 -11.09 4.75
N ASP A 117 -2.51 -10.05 5.41
CA ASP A 117 -2.42 -8.65 4.95
C ASP A 117 -1.72 -7.81 6.05
N CYS A 118 -0.43 -7.57 5.99
CA CYS A 118 0.55 -7.76 4.93
C CYS A 118 1.57 -8.86 5.28
N GLY A 119 1.90 -9.72 4.32
CA GLY A 119 2.79 -10.88 4.55
C GLY A 119 4.26 -10.52 4.80
N ASP A 120 4.74 -9.37 4.35
CA ASP A 120 6.09 -8.85 4.65
C ASP A 120 6.19 -8.15 6.03
N GLN A 121 5.10 -8.14 6.80
CA GLN A 121 5.04 -7.69 8.20
C GLN A 121 4.88 -8.85 9.20
N LEU A 122 5.15 -10.07 8.79
CA LEU A 122 5.16 -11.22 9.70
C LEU A 122 6.39 -11.20 10.61
N GLU A 123 6.21 -11.46 11.91
CA GLU A 123 7.31 -11.73 12.82
C GLU A 123 8.05 -13.01 12.40
N LYS A 124 9.33 -13.13 12.72
CA LYS A 124 10.14 -14.31 12.39
C LYS A 124 9.49 -15.62 12.86
N GLY A 125 8.93 -15.63 14.07
CA GLY A 125 8.19 -16.78 14.61
C GLY A 125 6.89 -17.07 13.84
N ALA A 126 6.19 -16.01 13.40
CA ALA A 126 4.98 -16.12 12.61
C ALA A 126 5.24 -16.72 11.21
N VAL A 127 6.35 -16.32 10.56
CA VAL A 127 6.78 -16.92 9.28
C VAL A 127 7.00 -18.41 9.42
N ASN A 128 7.71 -18.87 10.48
CA ASN A 128 7.98 -20.28 10.70
C ASN A 128 6.69 -21.09 10.98
N ALA A 129 5.72 -20.49 11.68
CA ALA A 129 4.43 -21.13 11.91
C ALA A 129 3.59 -21.22 10.61
N LEU A 130 3.64 -20.17 9.77
CA LEU A 130 2.98 -20.17 8.46
C LEU A 130 3.60 -21.19 7.51
N LEU A 131 4.93 -21.33 7.50
CA LEU A 131 5.64 -22.31 6.67
C LEU A 131 5.12 -23.75 6.89
N LYS A 132 4.86 -24.14 8.13
CA LYS A 132 4.29 -25.48 8.43
C LYS A 132 2.94 -25.69 7.75
N MET A 133 2.08 -24.67 7.75
CA MET A 133 0.77 -24.73 7.10
C MET A 133 0.85 -24.64 5.57
N LEU A 134 1.93 -24.06 5.03
CA LEU A 134 2.18 -24.06 3.59
C LEU A 134 2.82 -25.37 3.11
N GLU A 135 3.52 -26.09 3.96
CA GLU A 135 4.09 -27.42 3.67
C GLU A 135 3.02 -28.51 3.74
N GLU A 136 2.19 -28.49 4.77
CA GLU A 136 1.11 -29.42 5.01
C GLU A 136 -0.21 -28.65 5.19
N PRO A 137 -0.80 -28.18 4.07
CA PRO A 137 -1.99 -27.35 4.16
C PRO A 137 -3.19 -28.13 4.69
N PRO A 138 -3.91 -27.58 5.69
CA PRO A 138 -5.15 -28.18 6.14
C PRO A 138 -6.14 -28.31 4.98
N GLN A 139 -6.89 -29.41 4.97
CA GLN A 139 -7.80 -29.73 3.87
C GLN A 139 -8.72 -28.58 3.48
N GLY A 140 -8.79 -28.27 2.20
CA GLY A 140 -9.64 -27.22 1.64
C GLY A 140 -9.17 -25.79 1.97
N THR A 141 -7.95 -25.61 2.54
CA THR A 141 -7.44 -24.30 2.96
C THR A 141 -6.54 -23.69 1.88
N PHE A 142 -6.77 -22.41 1.61
CA PHE A 142 -5.99 -21.60 0.68
C PHE A 142 -5.46 -20.36 1.38
N PHE A 143 -4.20 -20.00 1.10
CA PHE A 143 -3.51 -18.85 1.67
C PHE A 143 -3.26 -17.80 0.61
N LEU A 144 -3.70 -16.56 0.85
CA LEU A 144 -3.45 -15.40 0.00
C LEU A 144 -2.58 -14.40 0.79
N LEU A 145 -1.31 -14.28 0.43
CA LEU A 145 -0.37 -13.39 1.07
C LEU A 145 -0.26 -12.09 0.28
N VAL A 146 -0.75 -10.99 0.83
CA VAL A 146 -0.54 -9.65 0.27
C VAL A 146 0.87 -9.20 0.63
N VAL A 147 1.68 -8.87 -0.37
CA VAL A 147 3.11 -8.57 -0.19
C VAL A 147 3.47 -7.29 -0.94
N HIS A 148 4.12 -6.35 -0.25
CA HIS A 148 4.53 -5.07 -0.85
C HIS A 148 5.95 -5.17 -1.43
N VAL A 149 6.84 -5.84 -0.72
CA VAL A 149 8.25 -6.02 -1.11
C VAL A 149 8.60 -7.50 -1.12
N LEU A 150 8.52 -8.14 -2.29
CA LEU A 150 8.74 -9.59 -2.44
C LEU A 150 10.09 -10.06 -1.88
N GLY A 151 11.12 -9.21 -1.94
CA GLY A 151 12.45 -9.50 -1.40
C GLY A 151 12.52 -9.63 0.12
N ARG A 152 11.53 -9.10 0.86
CA ARG A 152 11.44 -9.26 2.33
C ARG A 152 10.88 -10.61 2.75
N LEU A 153 10.19 -11.31 1.87
CA LEU A 153 9.70 -12.65 2.13
C LEU A 153 10.84 -13.68 2.02
N LEU A 154 10.89 -14.61 2.97
CA LEU A 154 11.87 -15.69 2.95
C LEU A 154 11.75 -16.51 1.65
N PRO A 155 12.87 -16.96 1.05
CA PRO A 155 12.84 -17.82 -0.12
C PRO A 155 12.01 -19.09 0.08
N THR A 156 12.00 -19.63 1.31
CA THR A 156 11.22 -20.80 1.70
C THR A 156 9.71 -20.61 1.60
N VAL A 157 9.20 -19.41 1.89
CA VAL A 157 7.77 -19.07 1.67
C VAL A 157 7.49 -18.93 0.17
N ARG A 158 8.38 -18.23 -0.55
CA ARG A 158 8.20 -17.98 -1.97
C ARG A 158 8.19 -19.26 -2.80
N SER A 159 9.02 -20.26 -2.43
CA SER A 159 9.08 -21.54 -3.15
C SER A 159 7.82 -22.41 -2.97
N ARG A 160 6.97 -22.09 -1.99
CA ARG A 160 5.72 -22.81 -1.67
C ARG A 160 4.46 -22.06 -2.08
N CYS A 161 4.61 -21.02 -2.87
CA CYS A 161 3.48 -20.20 -3.30
C CYS A 161 3.57 -19.87 -4.80
N GLN A 162 2.43 -19.76 -5.44
CA GLN A 162 2.28 -19.16 -6.75
C GLN A 162 2.31 -17.63 -6.61
N ILE A 163 2.94 -16.92 -7.54
CA ILE A 163 3.07 -15.47 -7.49
C ILE A 163 2.17 -14.83 -8.54
N LEU A 164 1.22 -14.00 -8.10
CA LEU A 164 0.51 -13.05 -8.94
C LEU A 164 1.14 -11.67 -8.79
N ARG A 165 1.59 -11.10 -9.91
CA ARG A 165 2.21 -9.78 -9.94
C ARG A 165 1.17 -8.71 -10.22
N PHE A 166 1.17 -7.67 -9.40
CA PHE A 166 0.35 -6.48 -9.55
C PHE A 166 1.24 -5.35 -10.04
N HIS A 167 0.95 -4.88 -11.23
CA HIS A 167 1.65 -3.77 -11.87
C HIS A 167 0.91 -2.45 -11.62
N PRO A 168 1.59 -1.29 -11.71
CA PRO A 168 0.93 0.01 -11.73
C PRO A 168 -0.19 0.02 -12.76
N LEU A 169 -1.32 0.61 -12.41
CA LEU A 169 -2.46 0.78 -13.30
C LEU A 169 -2.22 1.93 -14.29
N SER A 170 -2.99 1.93 -15.37
CA SER A 170 -3.04 3.07 -16.29
C SER A 170 -3.67 4.29 -15.59
N ASP A 171 -3.32 5.50 -16.05
CA ASP A 171 -3.94 6.73 -15.56
C ASP A 171 -5.47 6.71 -15.71
N ALA A 172 -5.97 6.10 -16.78
CA ALA A 172 -7.41 5.92 -17.03
C ALA A 172 -8.07 5.02 -15.96
N ASP A 173 -7.40 3.93 -15.54
CA ASP A 173 -7.93 3.04 -14.51
C ASP A 173 -7.86 3.68 -13.12
N VAL A 174 -6.77 4.41 -12.80
CA VAL A 174 -6.68 5.18 -11.56
C VAL A 174 -7.79 6.22 -11.50
N MET A 175 -8.05 6.93 -12.61
CA MET A 175 -9.13 7.90 -12.69
C MET A 175 -10.49 7.25 -12.46
N ARG A 176 -10.76 6.09 -13.06
CA ARG A 176 -12.01 5.33 -12.85
C ARG A 176 -12.20 4.93 -11.39
N VAL A 177 -11.12 4.60 -10.67
CA VAL A 177 -11.19 4.33 -9.23
C VAL A 177 -11.51 5.59 -8.45
N LEU A 178 -10.86 6.72 -8.74
CA LEU A 178 -11.15 8.00 -8.09
C LEU A 178 -12.61 8.43 -8.32
N ASP A 179 -13.13 8.27 -9.54
CA ASP A 179 -14.53 8.59 -9.86
C ASP A 179 -15.52 7.71 -9.11
N ALA A 180 -15.19 6.45 -8.90
CA ALA A 180 -16.05 5.51 -8.19
C ALA A 180 -16.05 5.73 -6.67
N GLU A 181 -14.87 5.96 -6.08
CA GLU A 181 -14.70 6.04 -4.62
C GLU A 181 -14.91 7.49 -4.10
N MET A 182 -14.60 8.50 -4.91
CA MET A 182 -14.68 9.93 -4.55
C MET A 182 -15.38 10.74 -5.65
N PRO A 183 -16.65 10.49 -5.98
CA PRO A 183 -17.35 11.14 -7.09
C PRO A 183 -17.49 12.66 -6.92
N GLN A 184 -17.44 13.17 -5.68
CA GLN A 184 -17.55 14.59 -5.34
C GLN A 184 -16.22 15.35 -5.49
N LEU A 185 -15.10 14.68 -5.82
CA LEU A 185 -13.80 15.31 -5.93
C LEU A 185 -13.77 16.31 -7.10
N ASP A 186 -13.25 17.52 -6.87
CA ASP A 186 -13.08 18.51 -7.93
C ASP A 186 -11.98 18.09 -8.92
N ASN A 187 -12.04 18.66 -10.13
CA ASN A 187 -11.15 18.29 -11.22
C ASN A 187 -9.67 18.63 -10.95
N GLU A 188 -9.40 19.71 -10.22
CA GLU A 188 -8.03 20.13 -9.90
C GLU A 188 -7.39 19.15 -8.92
N THR A 189 -8.08 18.81 -7.83
CA THR A 189 -7.61 17.81 -6.85
C THR A 189 -7.47 16.44 -7.49
N ARG A 190 -8.39 16.06 -8.39
CA ARG A 190 -8.33 14.80 -9.14
C ARG A 190 -7.11 14.72 -10.04
N ALA A 191 -6.82 15.77 -10.78
CA ALA A 191 -5.62 15.86 -11.62
C ALA A 191 -4.33 15.83 -10.79
N ALA A 192 -4.29 16.52 -9.65
CA ALA A 192 -3.16 16.51 -8.73
C ALA A 192 -2.95 15.12 -8.10
N ALA A 193 -4.01 14.44 -7.68
CA ALA A 193 -3.95 13.07 -7.15
C ALA A 193 -3.41 12.08 -8.19
N LEU A 194 -3.89 12.18 -9.44
CA LEU A 194 -3.39 11.37 -10.55
C LEU A 194 -1.90 11.60 -10.82
N ALA A 195 -1.46 12.86 -10.74
CA ALA A 195 -0.07 13.23 -10.98
C ALA A 195 0.92 12.56 -10.02
N VAL A 196 0.50 12.26 -8.78
CA VAL A 196 1.33 11.62 -7.75
C VAL A 196 1.01 10.14 -7.53
N ALA A 197 -0.02 9.62 -8.18
CA ALA A 197 -0.45 8.23 -8.00
C ALA A 197 0.60 7.21 -8.44
N GLY A 198 1.35 7.49 -9.51
CA GLY A 198 2.31 6.56 -10.08
C GLY A 198 1.70 5.19 -10.40
N GLY A 199 0.44 5.19 -10.88
CA GLY A 199 -0.35 4.00 -11.16
C GLY A 199 -0.90 3.28 -9.92
N SER A 200 -0.86 3.90 -8.73
CA SER A 200 -1.42 3.38 -7.48
C SER A 200 -2.74 4.09 -7.13
N PRO A 201 -3.89 3.43 -7.29
CA PRO A 201 -5.17 4.00 -6.88
C PRO A 201 -5.22 4.38 -5.40
N GLY A 202 -4.65 3.54 -4.53
CA GLY A 202 -4.59 3.81 -3.10
C GLY A 202 -3.80 5.08 -2.78
N ALA A 203 -2.67 5.33 -3.47
CA ALA A 203 -1.91 6.57 -3.29
C ALA A 203 -2.72 7.80 -3.75
N ALA A 204 -3.47 7.68 -4.85
CA ALA A 204 -4.34 8.75 -5.32
C ALA A 204 -5.47 9.07 -4.33
N LEU A 205 -6.12 8.04 -3.79
CA LEU A 205 -7.18 8.18 -2.78
C LEU A 205 -6.63 8.84 -1.51
N THR A 206 -5.53 8.30 -0.96
CA THR A 206 -4.89 8.87 0.24
C THR A 206 -4.47 10.34 0.01
N PHE A 207 -3.93 10.67 -1.17
CA PHE A 207 -3.59 12.06 -1.51
C PHE A 207 -4.82 12.98 -1.45
N ALA A 208 -5.93 12.55 -2.03
CA ALA A 208 -7.18 13.31 -2.06
C ALA A 208 -7.80 13.43 -0.65
N GLU A 209 -7.89 12.32 0.10
CA GLU A 209 -8.41 12.28 1.48
C GLU A 209 -7.60 13.17 2.41
N GLN A 210 -6.29 13.16 2.27
CA GLN A 210 -5.37 13.98 3.07
C GLN A 210 -5.30 15.44 2.61
N GLY A 211 -5.97 15.83 1.51
CA GLY A 211 -6.02 17.21 1.02
C GLY A 211 -4.65 17.79 0.69
N LEU A 212 -3.80 17.04 -0.03
CA LEU A 212 -2.40 17.39 -0.28
C LEU A 212 -2.19 18.30 -1.51
N GLY A 213 -3.24 18.80 -2.16
CA GLY A 213 -3.14 19.61 -3.38
C GLY A 213 -2.24 20.84 -3.24
N LYS A 214 -2.35 21.58 -2.11
CA LYS A 214 -1.49 22.73 -1.84
C LYS A 214 -0.01 22.35 -1.71
N LEU A 215 0.29 21.23 -1.05
CA LEU A 215 1.67 20.71 -0.94
C LEU A 215 2.22 20.34 -2.31
N GLN A 216 1.40 19.69 -3.15
CA GLN A 216 1.81 19.29 -4.50
C GLN A 216 2.15 20.49 -5.38
N ALA A 217 1.39 21.58 -5.30
CA ALA A 217 1.70 22.81 -6.02
C ALA A 217 3.06 23.39 -5.61
N ILE A 218 3.35 23.40 -4.30
CA ILE A 218 4.64 23.89 -3.78
C ILE A 218 5.78 22.94 -4.18
N TYR A 219 5.58 21.61 -4.14
CA TYR A 219 6.60 20.63 -4.59
C TYR A 219 6.97 20.82 -6.05
N SER A 220 5.98 21.04 -6.91
CA SER A 220 6.21 21.31 -8.34
C SER A 220 6.97 22.61 -8.56
N ALA A 221 6.64 23.66 -7.80
CA ALA A 221 7.34 24.95 -7.85
C ALA A 221 8.80 24.82 -7.38
N LEU A 222 9.07 24.07 -6.31
CA LEU A 222 10.42 23.82 -5.79
C LEU A 222 11.33 23.08 -6.77
N LEU A 223 10.77 22.15 -7.56
CA LEU A 223 11.52 21.49 -8.63
C LEU A 223 11.78 22.39 -9.83
N GLY A 224 10.94 23.41 -10.04
CA GLY A 224 11.10 24.39 -11.12
C GLY A 224 12.03 25.55 -10.79
N ASP A 225 12.16 25.93 -9.51
CA ASP A 225 12.98 27.05 -9.05
C ASP A 225 13.69 26.69 -7.73
N ARG A 226 14.90 27.25 -7.51
CA ARG A 226 15.75 26.95 -6.36
C ARG A 226 15.26 27.51 -5.02
N ASP A 227 14.17 28.27 -4.99
CA ASP A 227 13.65 28.88 -3.75
C ASP A 227 14.73 29.64 -2.98
N GLY A 228 15.37 30.60 -3.66
CA GLY A 228 16.55 31.33 -3.10
C GLY A 228 16.24 32.14 -1.85
N ASP A 229 15.01 32.61 -1.68
CA ASP A 229 14.52 33.35 -0.51
C ASP A 229 13.86 32.46 0.56
N LEU A 230 13.84 31.15 0.37
CA LEU A 230 13.21 30.17 1.26
C LEU A 230 11.69 30.29 1.42
N ALA A 231 11.03 31.09 0.60
CA ALA A 231 9.60 31.36 0.73
C ALA A 231 8.74 30.11 0.50
N LEU A 232 9.08 29.29 -0.53
CA LEU A 232 8.36 28.06 -0.83
C LEU A 232 8.56 27.01 0.27
N ARG A 233 9.79 26.87 0.80
CA ARG A 233 10.08 25.97 1.93
C ARG A 233 9.35 26.40 3.19
N GLY A 234 9.26 27.70 3.45
CA GLY A 234 8.47 28.25 4.55
C GLY A 234 6.98 27.96 4.40
N ALA A 235 6.44 28.07 3.17
CA ALA A 235 5.04 27.78 2.88
C ALA A 235 4.66 26.31 3.11
N LEU A 236 5.59 25.35 2.96
CA LEU A 236 5.34 23.93 3.21
C LEU A 236 4.92 23.66 4.67
N ALA A 237 5.56 24.31 5.64
CA ALA A 237 5.23 24.14 7.05
C ALA A 237 3.77 24.57 7.35
N GLY A 238 3.29 25.63 6.69
CA GLY A 238 1.90 26.06 6.80
C GLY A 238 0.93 25.12 6.05
N ALA A 239 1.33 24.60 4.89
CA ALA A 239 0.49 23.77 4.05
C ALA A 239 0.23 22.36 4.62
N ILE A 240 1.19 21.79 5.39
CA ILE A 240 1.00 20.49 6.06
C ILE A 240 -0.02 20.56 7.21
N GLY A 241 -0.19 21.75 7.81
CA GLY A 241 -1.04 21.97 8.97
C GLY A 241 -0.28 21.93 10.30
N ALA A 242 -0.89 22.48 11.36
CA ALA A 242 -0.24 22.67 12.66
C ALA A 242 0.06 21.35 13.40
N ARG A 243 -0.75 20.32 13.21
CA ARG A 243 -0.60 19.01 13.87
C ARG A 243 -1.00 17.90 12.91
N PRO A 244 -0.22 17.66 11.83
CA PRO A 244 -0.52 16.58 10.91
C PRO A 244 -0.37 15.24 11.64
N ASP A 245 -1.30 14.34 11.41
CA ASP A 245 -1.14 12.96 11.85
C ASP A 245 -0.03 12.27 11.05
N ARG A 246 0.30 11.05 11.47
CA ARG A 246 1.36 10.27 10.84
C ARG A 246 1.03 9.88 9.41
N GLU A 247 -0.24 9.58 9.13
CA GLU A 247 -0.69 9.20 7.81
C GLU A 247 -0.50 10.35 6.82
N ARG A 248 -0.88 11.57 7.21
CA ARG A 248 -0.67 12.78 6.42
C ARG A 248 0.81 13.08 6.19
N GLN A 249 1.68 12.88 7.21
CA GLN A 249 3.13 13.05 7.05
C GLN A 249 3.70 12.06 6.04
N MET A 250 3.32 10.78 6.12
CA MET A 250 3.78 9.75 5.20
C MET A 250 3.26 9.97 3.77
N ALA A 251 2.00 10.39 3.63
CA ALA A 251 1.41 10.74 2.34
C ALA A 251 2.11 11.96 1.71
N ALA A 252 2.53 12.95 2.52
CA ALA A 252 3.30 14.10 2.04
C ALA A 252 4.69 13.71 1.53
N ILE A 253 5.40 12.80 2.23
CA ILE A 253 6.69 12.27 1.76
C ILE A 253 6.52 11.50 0.44
N GLU A 254 5.49 10.65 0.36
CA GLU A 254 5.23 9.87 -0.86
C GLU A 254 4.85 10.79 -2.05
N ALA A 255 4.03 11.81 -1.83
CA ALA A 255 3.70 12.80 -2.85
C ALA A 255 4.95 13.53 -3.36
N ALA A 256 5.86 13.96 -2.47
CA ALA A 256 7.13 14.56 -2.86
C ALA A 256 7.99 13.59 -3.68
N ARG A 257 8.07 12.34 -3.26
CA ARG A 257 8.82 11.28 -3.95
C ARG A 257 8.28 11.04 -5.36
N MET A 258 6.96 10.97 -5.51
CA MET A 258 6.33 10.76 -6.82
C MET A 258 6.46 11.98 -7.73
N THR A 259 6.49 13.19 -7.18
CA THR A 259 6.79 14.41 -7.94
C THR A 259 8.19 14.34 -8.57
N VAL A 260 9.18 13.89 -7.81
CA VAL A 260 10.55 13.67 -8.32
C VAL A 260 10.58 12.57 -9.39
N VAL A 261 9.90 11.44 -9.17
CA VAL A 261 9.83 10.33 -10.13
C VAL A 261 9.23 10.79 -11.47
N ARG A 262 8.18 11.61 -11.43
CA ARG A 262 7.57 12.17 -12.65
C ARG A 262 8.54 13.09 -13.39
N ALA A 263 9.25 13.95 -12.66
CA ALA A 263 10.24 14.84 -13.24
C ALA A 263 11.39 14.06 -13.88
N LEU A 264 11.81 12.93 -13.30
CA LEU A 264 12.86 12.04 -13.87
C LEU A 264 12.51 11.55 -15.27
N GLY A 265 11.23 11.29 -15.57
CA GLY A 265 10.79 10.85 -16.89
C GLY A 265 10.97 11.87 -18.01
N GLN A 266 11.15 13.15 -17.67
CA GLN A 266 11.28 14.27 -18.61
C GLN A 266 12.65 14.98 -18.53
N ALA A 267 13.55 14.48 -17.63
CA ALA A 267 14.80 15.13 -17.32
C ALA A 267 15.91 14.79 -18.31
N ASP A 268 16.76 15.78 -18.60
CA ASP A 268 18.07 15.58 -19.24
C ASP A 268 19.06 14.88 -18.28
N ASP A 269 20.24 14.50 -18.78
CA ASP A 269 21.22 13.74 -18.00
C ASP A 269 21.76 14.51 -16.78
N HIS A 270 21.89 15.84 -16.86
CA HIS A 270 22.36 16.67 -15.74
C HIS A 270 21.28 16.83 -14.64
N ALA A 271 20.03 17.03 -15.04
CA ALA A 271 18.91 17.09 -14.10
C ALA A 271 18.64 15.72 -13.47
N ARG A 272 18.83 14.65 -14.24
CA ARG A 272 18.56 13.27 -13.78
C ARG A 272 19.38 12.89 -12.55
N LEU A 273 20.67 13.26 -12.50
CA LEU A 273 21.52 12.96 -11.34
C LEU A 273 20.98 13.64 -10.08
N ARG A 274 20.67 14.94 -10.14
CA ARG A 274 20.12 15.69 -8.99
C ARG A 274 18.78 15.14 -8.52
N LEU A 275 17.91 14.76 -9.46
CA LEU A 275 16.62 14.15 -9.14
C LEU A 275 16.78 12.77 -8.50
N VAL A 276 17.75 11.96 -8.92
CA VAL A 276 18.06 10.66 -8.30
C VAL A 276 18.56 10.84 -6.87
N GLU A 277 19.42 11.82 -6.61
CA GLU A 277 19.91 12.15 -5.27
C GLU A 277 18.76 12.62 -4.36
N ALA A 278 17.90 13.51 -4.85
CA ALA A 278 16.72 13.96 -4.12
C ALA A 278 15.75 12.80 -3.82
N HIS A 279 15.53 11.92 -4.81
CA HIS A 279 14.72 10.71 -4.61
C HIS A 279 15.31 9.80 -3.53
N ALA A 280 16.63 9.54 -3.57
CA ALA A 280 17.32 8.72 -2.56
C ALA A 280 17.18 9.32 -1.15
N GLY A 281 17.30 10.66 -1.02
CA GLY A 281 17.08 11.36 0.24
C GLY A 281 15.64 11.21 0.75
N LEU A 282 14.63 11.33 -0.13
CA LEU A 282 13.22 11.13 0.23
C LEU A 282 12.92 9.67 0.62
N VAL A 283 13.54 8.69 -0.04
CA VAL A 283 13.43 7.27 0.32
C VAL A 283 14.02 7.02 1.71
N SER A 284 15.18 7.59 2.01
CA SER A 284 15.80 7.50 3.33
C SER A 284 14.92 8.14 4.41
N LEU A 285 14.33 9.30 4.12
CA LEU A 285 13.40 9.98 5.02
C LEU A 285 12.15 9.14 5.27
N ALA A 286 11.55 8.56 4.23
CA ALA A 286 10.40 7.66 4.34
C ALA A 286 10.69 6.41 5.19
N ALA A 287 11.91 5.89 5.14
CA ALA A 287 12.31 4.71 5.92
C ALA A 287 12.41 4.99 7.42
N VAL A 288 12.82 6.20 7.82
CA VAL A 288 13.02 6.58 9.23
C VAL A 288 11.79 7.27 9.84
N ALA A 289 10.99 7.97 9.06
CA ALA A 289 9.80 8.69 9.51
C ALA A 289 8.82 7.82 10.33
N PRO A 290 8.59 6.53 10.00
CA PRO A 290 7.75 5.65 10.82
C PRO A 290 8.30 5.36 12.22
N THR A 291 9.58 5.55 12.48
CA THR A 291 10.23 5.18 13.74
C THR A 291 10.44 6.38 14.65
N TYR A 292 10.69 7.55 14.06
CA TYR A 292 10.99 8.78 14.79
C TYR A 292 9.79 9.73 14.76
N ASN A 293 9.57 10.42 15.87
CA ASN A 293 8.52 11.43 15.99
C ASN A 293 9.09 12.77 15.51
N PHE A 294 9.11 12.98 14.20
CA PHE A 294 9.61 14.22 13.62
C PHE A 294 8.70 15.41 13.95
N ASP A 295 9.31 16.55 14.24
CA ASP A 295 8.62 17.82 14.15
C ASP A 295 8.15 18.03 12.70
N SER A 296 6.89 18.37 12.53
CA SER A 296 6.29 18.50 11.20
C SER A 296 6.90 19.61 10.37
N GLY A 297 7.30 20.72 10.99
CA GLY A 297 7.96 21.83 10.32
C GLY A 297 9.35 21.46 9.81
N LEU A 298 10.14 20.76 10.66
CA LEU A 298 11.46 20.27 10.26
C LEU A 298 11.36 19.21 9.16
N LEU A 299 10.38 18.32 9.23
CA LEU A 299 10.12 17.33 8.19
C LEU A 299 9.84 18.03 6.84
N MET A 300 8.95 19.01 6.83
CA MET A 300 8.62 19.76 5.62
C MET A 300 9.79 20.55 5.08
N THR A 301 10.61 21.16 5.97
CA THR A 301 11.83 21.87 5.56
C THR A 301 12.83 20.92 4.92
N GLN A 302 12.98 19.70 5.43
CA GLN A 302 13.87 18.70 4.86
C GLN A 302 13.38 18.22 3.49
N ILE A 303 12.09 17.94 3.35
CA ILE A 303 11.47 17.61 2.04
C ILE A 303 11.72 18.75 1.05
N GLY A 304 11.42 19.98 1.44
CA GLY A 304 11.60 21.15 0.60
C GLY A 304 13.06 21.36 0.19
N SER A 305 14.02 21.10 1.08
CA SER A 305 15.43 21.20 0.76
C SER A 305 15.89 20.15 -0.24
N LEU A 306 15.40 18.92 -0.12
CA LEU A 306 15.66 17.85 -1.10
C LEU A 306 15.10 18.19 -2.47
N LEU A 307 13.88 18.72 -2.54
CA LEU A 307 13.27 19.13 -3.80
C LEU A 307 14.00 20.31 -4.44
N ALA A 308 14.31 21.35 -3.67
CA ALA A 308 15.04 22.53 -4.14
C ALA A 308 16.46 22.22 -4.63
N SER A 309 17.13 21.19 -4.05
CA SER A 309 18.44 20.74 -4.51
C SER A 309 18.40 20.11 -5.91
N ALA A 310 17.26 19.58 -6.32
CA ALA A 310 17.06 19.00 -7.63
C ALA A 310 16.68 20.03 -8.71
N ALA A 311 16.34 21.26 -8.34
CA ALA A 311 16.01 22.32 -9.28
C ALA A 311 17.17 22.68 -10.24
N PRO A 312 16.87 23.19 -11.44
CA PRO A 312 17.91 23.59 -12.41
C PRO A 312 18.86 24.63 -11.82
N THR A 313 20.16 24.49 -12.09
CA THR A 313 21.13 25.57 -11.83
C THR A 313 20.96 26.66 -12.88
N ARG A 314 20.82 27.91 -12.47
CA ARG A 314 20.88 29.07 -13.38
C ARG A 314 22.30 29.32 -13.92
N GLU A 315 23.06 28.31 -14.28
CA GLU A 315 24.31 28.47 -15.01
C GLU A 315 24.02 28.34 -16.49
N GLY A 316 23.80 29.47 -17.16
CA GLY A 316 23.59 29.52 -18.61
C GLY A 316 22.88 30.73 -19.15
N ALA A 317 22.53 31.71 -18.31
CA ALA A 317 22.07 33.03 -18.78
C ALA A 317 23.20 34.05 -18.66
N ARG A 318 24.27 33.88 -19.45
CA ARG A 318 25.20 34.95 -19.80
C ARG A 318 25.43 34.94 -21.32
#